data_ab7ad7a8161b1ba7afcf8bf9781c6d3c
#
_entry.id   ab7ad7a8161b1ba7afcf8bf9781c6d3c
#
_cell.length_a   1.000
_cell.length_b   1.000
_cell.length_c   1.000
_cell.angle_alpha   90.00
_cell.angle_beta   90.00
_cell.angle_gamma   90.00
#
_symmetry.space_group_name_H-M   'P 1'
#
loop_
_entity.id
_entity.type
_entity.pdbx_description
1 polymer ?
#
loop_
_entity_poly.entity_id
_entity_poly.type
_entity_poly.pdbx_seq_one_letter_code
_entity_poly.pdbx_strand_id
1 'polypeptide(L)'
;MSKTEELNQLFEQWVEEFPQYRGKFKKDGIIDEETFEAQEIKLLFITKEPNDPGQREGDYREWLKEVKHSFSHRICEWAFGVHENFPPLNQLNCAKRKEIMKTIAFMNLKKIGGEAKANDREIQKVIENEKELLKREIDIIKPTIMIGSVGRKSGYLNSLFNTDSFKDSGFDVEVGRFKTYKIINFYHPSYRVPRAMSYTLLGAVVNSQIFRNL
;
A
#
# COMPACT_ATOMS: atom_id res chain seq x y z
N MET A 1 9.47 -4.43 21.80
CA MET A 1 9.95 -3.67 20.63
C MET A 1 8.72 -3.20 19.89
N SER A 2 8.66 -1.96 19.43
CA SER A 2 7.56 -1.45 18.65
C SER A 2 7.65 -1.99 17.21
N LYS A 3 6.53 -1.99 16.48
CA LYS A 3 6.54 -2.39 15.05
C LYS A 3 7.42 -1.48 14.21
N THR A 4 7.47 -0.19 14.54
CA THR A 4 8.34 0.78 13.87
C THR A 4 9.82 0.44 14.06
N GLU A 5 10.22 0.02 15.27
CA GLU A 5 11.58 -0.47 15.55
C GLU A 5 11.87 -1.76 14.77
N GLU A 6 10.94 -2.72 14.76
CA GLU A 6 11.08 -3.97 14.00
C GLU A 6 11.21 -3.71 12.49
N LEU A 7 10.43 -2.79 11.93
CA LEU A 7 10.54 -2.36 10.53
C LEU A 7 11.89 -1.73 10.24
N ASN A 8 12.40 -0.85 11.13
CA ASN A 8 13.71 -0.23 10.93
C ASN A 8 14.83 -1.28 10.93
N GLN A 9 14.79 -2.26 11.83
CA GLN A 9 15.76 -3.37 11.86
C GLN A 9 15.67 -4.23 10.58
N LEU A 10 14.45 -4.50 10.09
CA LEU A 10 14.26 -5.18 8.81
C LEU A 10 14.88 -4.41 7.65
N PHE A 11 14.74 -3.08 7.61
CA PHE A 11 15.31 -2.24 6.56
C PHE A 11 16.84 -2.18 6.61
N GLU A 12 17.44 -2.19 7.80
CA GLU A 12 18.88 -2.31 7.97
C GLU A 12 19.39 -3.65 7.42
N GLN A 13 18.73 -4.76 7.80
CA GLN A 13 19.03 -6.09 7.25
C GLN A 13 18.87 -6.12 5.73
N TRP A 14 17.84 -5.47 5.18
CA TRP A 14 17.60 -5.40 3.73
C TRP A 14 18.76 -4.73 3.00
N VAL A 15 19.27 -3.61 3.53
CA VAL A 15 20.44 -2.91 2.96
C VAL A 15 21.73 -3.70 3.09
N GLU A 16 21.88 -4.51 4.15
CA GLU A 16 23.03 -5.43 4.30
C GLU A 16 22.99 -6.56 3.27
N GLU A 17 21.82 -7.19 3.09
CA GLU A 17 21.63 -8.31 2.16
C GLU A 17 21.68 -7.84 0.69
N PHE A 18 21.21 -6.63 0.41
CA PHE A 18 21.18 -6.01 -0.92
C PHE A 18 21.96 -4.69 -0.95
N PRO A 19 23.31 -4.73 -1.05
CA PRO A 19 24.16 -3.53 -0.94
C PRO A 19 23.91 -2.43 -1.97
N GLN A 20 23.25 -2.75 -3.10
CA GLN A 20 22.82 -1.75 -4.09
C GLN A 20 21.82 -0.71 -3.55
N TYR A 21 21.21 -0.98 -2.38
CA TYR A 21 20.30 -0.06 -1.71
C TYR A 21 21.00 1.00 -0.84
N ARG A 22 22.31 0.87 -0.57
CA ARG A 22 23.06 1.79 0.28
C ARG A 22 22.97 3.23 -0.24
N GLY A 23 22.54 4.16 0.64
CA GLY A 23 22.34 5.58 0.31
C GLY A 23 21.17 5.88 -0.63
N LYS A 24 20.32 4.89 -0.93
CA LYS A 24 19.18 5.03 -1.84
C LYS A 24 17.88 4.45 -1.27
N PHE A 25 17.96 3.72 -0.17
CA PHE A 25 16.82 3.02 0.42
C PHE A 25 15.72 4.01 0.87
N LYS A 26 14.50 3.74 0.46
CA LYS A 26 13.31 4.47 0.91
C LYS A 26 12.59 3.65 1.98
N LYS A 27 12.71 4.08 3.23
CA LYS A 27 11.91 3.51 4.32
C LYS A 27 10.44 3.83 4.09
N ASP A 28 9.58 2.89 4.45
CA ASP A 28 8.11 3.03 4.43
C ASP A 28 7.50 2.23 5.59
N GLY A 29 6.26 1.77 5.51
CA GLY A 29 5.59 1.01 6.56
C GLY A 29 4.52 1.82 7.28
N ILE A 30 4.38 1.66 8.58
CA ILE A 30 3.34 2.31 9.40
C ILE A 30 3.63 3.81 9.51
N ILE A 31 2.64 4.65 9.17
CA ILE A 31 2.81 6.11 9.17
C ILE A 31 2.87 6.66 10.60
N ASP A 32 1.98 6.20 11.48
CA ASP A 32 1.95 6.54 12.90
C ASP A 32 1.45 5.31 13.67
N GLU A 33 2.33 4.72 14.48
CA GLU A 33 2.06 3.39 15.05
C GLU A 33 0.89 3.41 16.05
N GLU A 34 0.82 4.41 16.91
CA GLU A 34 -0.26 4.53 17.92
C GLU A 34 -1.62 4.67 17.23
N THR A 35 -1.71 5.56 16.24
CA THR A 35 -2.94 5.80 15.50
C THR A 35 -3.34 4.59 14.64
N PHE A 36 -2.37 3.90 14.03
CA PHE A 36 -2.60 2.71 13.23
C PHE A 36 -3.09 1.54 14.08
N GLU A 37 -2.46 1.29 15.24
CA GLU A 37 -2.84 0.19 16.13
C GLU A 37 -4.22 0.40 16.79
N ALA A 38 -4.65 1.64 16.95
CA ALA A 38 -5.98 1.97 17.45
C ALA A 38 -7.11 1.66 16.43
N GLN A 39 -6.77 1.41 15.15
CA GLN A 39 -7.81 1.13 14.14
C GLN A 39 -8.32 -0.30 14.25
N GLU A 40 -9.64 -0.46 14.10
CA GLU A 40 -10.28 -1.77 13.93
C GLU A 40 -9.83 -2.43 12.61
N ILE A 41 -9.82 -1.66 11.53
CA ILE A 41 -9.33 -2.08 10.21
C ILE A 41 -7.91 -1.55 10.01
N LYS A 42 -6.90 -2.42 10.08
CA LYS A 42 -5.51 -2.10 9.78
C LYS A 42 -5.28 -2.14 8.28
N LEU A 43 -5.14 -0.97 7.67
CA LEU A 43 -5.09 -0.81 6.21
C LEU A 43 -3.67 -0.61 5.71
N LEU A 44 -3.23 -1.47 4.79
CA LEU A 44 -1.94 -1.36 4.10
C LEU A 44 -2.14 -1.07 2.62
N PHE A 45 -1.51 0.00 2.12
CA PHE A 45 -1.40 0.27 0.69
C PHE A 45 -0.08 -0.27 0.15
N ILE A 46 -0.12 -1.01 -0.97
CA ILE A 46 1.07 -1.55 -1.64
C ILE A 46 1.17 -0.93 -3.03
N THR A 47 2.30 -0.28 -3.33
CA THR A 47 2.60 0.29 -4.64
C THR A 47 3.90 -0.27 -5.22
N LYS A 48 4.27 0.14 -6.45
CA LYS A 48 5.44 -0.43 -7.15
C LYS A 48 6.76 0.11 -6.59
N GLU A 49 6.98 1.41 -6.71
CA GLU A 49 8.22 2.11 -6.36
C GLU A 49 7.95 3.59 -6.10
N PRO A 50 8.79 4.29 -5.32
CA PRO A 50 8.73 5.74 -5.19
C PRO A 50 9.07 6.41 -6.51
N ASN A 51 8.32 7.46 -6.91
CA ASN A 51 8.70 8.32 -8.04
C ASN A 51 9.78 9.31 -7.56
N ASP A 52 11.03 8.87 -7.61
CA ASP A 52 12.22 9.67 -7.25
C ASP A 52 13.41 9.28 -8.15
N PRO A 53 13.52 9.88 -9.35
CA PRO A 53 14.62 9.57 -10.28
C PRO A 53 16.02 9.91 -9.70
N GLY A 54 16.09 10.77 -8.69
CA GLY A 54 17.34 11.09 -7.99
C GLY A 54 17.83 9.97 -7.07
N GLN A 55 17.01 8.97 -6.80
CA GLN A 55 17.33 7.81 -5.98
C GLN A 55 18.01 8.14 -4.64
N ARG A 56 17.60 9.22 -3.97
CA ARG A 56 18.13 9.62 -2.66
C ARG A 56 17.54 8.73 -1.56
N GLU A 57 18.33 8.48 -0.53
CA GLU A 57 17.81 7.87 0.70
C GLU A 57 16.72 8.75 1.33
N GLY A 58 15.75 8.15 2.01
CA GLY A 58 14.69 8.90 2.67
C GLY A 58 13.65 8.02 3.34
N ASP A 59 12.74 8.69 4.04
CA ASP A 59 11.59 8.08 4.68
C ASP A 59 10.29 8.51 3.99
N TYR A 60 9.64 7.56 3.34
CA TYR A 60 8.41 7.83 2.61
C TYR A 60 7.23 8.11 3.53
N ARG A 61 7.30 7.66 4.79
CA ARG A 61 6.30 7.94 5.82
C ARG A 61 6.20 9.44 6.10
N GLU A 62 7.34 10.11 6.22
CA GLU A 62 7.37 11.57 6.46
C GLU A 62 6.82 12.35 5.26
N TRP A 63 7.14 11.91 4.04
CA TRP A 63 6.58 12.53 2.84
C TRP A 63 5.06 12.36 2.75
N LEU A 64 4.51 11.21 3.14
CA LEU A 64 3.07 10.95 3.13
C LEU A 64 2.31 11.80 4.16
N LYS A 65 2.88 12.04 5.34
CA LYS A 65 2.27 12.88 6.40
C LYS A 65 1.93 14.30 5.93
N GLU A 66 2.66 14.81 4.94
CA GLU A 66 2.40 16.15 4.40
C GLU A 66 1.10 16.26 3.61
N VAL A 67 0.62 15.18 3.01
CA VAL A 67 -0.63 15.09 2.20
C VAL A 67 -0.76 16.21 1.16
N LYS A 68 0.34 16.48 0.44
CA LYS A 68 0.42 17.63 -0.52
C LYS A 68 0.05 17.25 -1.95
N HIS A 69 0.15 15.98 -2.32
CA HIS A 69 0.05 15.52 -3.71
C HIS A 69 -1.27 14.79 -3.98
N SER A 70 -1.71 14.82 -5.24
CA SER A 70 -2.92 14.08 -5.66
C SER A 70 -2.87 12.60 -5.32
N PHE A 71 -1.68 12.00 -5.34
CA PHE A 71 -1.40 10.64 -4.91
C PHE A 71 -1.81 10.42 -3.44
N SER A 72 -1.27 11.23 -2.52
CA SER A 72 -1.57 11.12 -1.09
C SER A 72 -3.02 11.51 -0.77
N HIS A 73 -3.59 12.46 -1.50
CA HIS A 73 -5.01 12.79 -1.38
C HIS A 73 -5.90 11.59 -1.73
N ARG A 74 -5.56 10.85 -2.79
CA ARG A 74 -6.33 9.68 -3.21
C ARG A 74 -6.23 8.54 -2.19
N ILE A 75 -5.06 8.29 -1.62
CA ILE A 75 -4.87 7.33 -0.53
C ILE A 75 -5.75 7.71 0.67
N CYS A 76 -5.74 8.99 1.09
CA CYS A 76 -6.62 9.47 2.16
C CYS A 76 -8.10 9.26 1.86
N GLU A 77 -8.55 9.49 0.63
CA GLU A 77 -9.94 9.28 0.23
C GLU A 77 -10.34 7.81 0.36
N TRP A 78 -9.51 6.90 -0.10
CA TRP A 78 -9.79 5.47 -0.02
C TRP A 78 -9.72 4.97 1.43
N ALA A 79 -8.73 5.40 2.20
CA ALA A 79 -8.63 5.06 3.63
C ALA A 79 -9.84 5.58 4.42
N PHE A 80 -10.24 6.84 4.18
CA PHE A 80 -11.45 7.43 4.75
C PHE A 80 -12.70 6.60 4.43
N GLY A 81 -12.85 6.18 3.16
CA GLY A 81 -13.95 5.30 2.77
C GLY A 81 -13.96 3.99 3.52
N VAL A 82 -12.83 3.32 3.61
CA VAL A 82 -12.73 2.01 4.28
C VAL A 82 -12.98 2.13 5.79
N HIS A 83 -12.44 3.15 6.45
CA HIS A 83 -12.61 3.33 7.90
C HIS A 83 -13.99 3.80 8.30
N GLU A 84 -14.62 4.67 7.49
CA GLU A 84 -15.88 5.34 7.84
C GLU A 84 -17.10 4.82 7.05
N ASN A 85 -16.93 3.67 6.37
CA ASN A 85 -17.99 3.07 5.54
C ASN A 85 -18.47 3.98 4.39
N PHE A 86 -17.55 4.59 3.67
CA PHE A 86 -17.75 5.37 2.44
C PHE A 86 -18.73 6.54 2.54
N PRO A 87 -18.58 7.46 3.52
CA PRO A 87 -19.40 8.67 3.57
C PRO A 87 -19.07 9.61 2.41
N PRO A 88 -19.90 10.65 2.15
CA PRO A 88 -19.61 11.62 1.10
C PRO A 88 -18.25 12.29 1.24
N LEU A 89 -17.50 12.39 0.12
CA LEU A 89 -16.13 12.94 0.10
C LEU A 89 -16.01 14.41 0.56
N ASN A 90 -17.10 15.18 0.56
CA ASN A 90 -17.10 16.55 1.07
C ASN A 90 -16.89 16.63 2.60
N GLN A 91 -17.04 15.54 3.33
CA GLN A 91 -16.72 15.45 4.76
C GLN A 91 -15.22 15.35 5.03
N LEU A 92 -14.42 15.04 4.00
CA LEU A 92 -12.97 14.89 4.10
C LEU A 92 -12.25 16.22 3.83
N ASN A 93 -12.14 17.08 4.84
CA ASN A 93 -11.41 18.35 4.78
C ASN A 93 -9.88 18.16 4.94
N CYS A 94 -9.09 19.23 4.85
CA CYS A 94 -7.64 19.17 4.92
C CYS A 94 -7.11 18.64 6.27
N ALA A 95 -7.73 18.99 7.39
CA ALA A 95 -7.34 18.53 8.71
C ALA A 95 -7.59 17.01 8.83
N LYS A 96 -8.79 16.56 8.48
CA LYS A 96 -9.15 15.14 8.51
C LYS A 96 -8.28 14.28 7.60
N ARG A 97 -7.81 14.81 6.45
CA ARG A 97 -6.86 14.10 5.58
C ARG A 97 -5.55 13.75 6.28
N LYS A 98 -5.00 14.68 7.08
CA LYS A 98 -3.77 14.46 7.85
C LYS A 98 -3.96 13.41 8.94
N GLU A 99 -5.12 13.42 9.60
CA GLU A 99 -5.49 12.42 10.59
C GLU A 99 -5.64 11.03 9.95
N ILE A 100 -6.41 10.94 8.87
CA ILE A 100 -6.58 9.68 8.12
C ILE A 100 -5.25 9.13 7.60
N MET A 101 -4.31 9.97 7.14
CA MET A 101 -3.01 9.49 6.70
C MET A 101 -2.23 8.77 7.80
N LYS A 102 -2.42 9.13 9.06
CA LYS A 102 -1.77 8.47 10.21
C LYS A 102 -2.34 7.07 10.49
N THR A 103 -3.59 6.80 10.07
CA THR A 103 -4.28 5.53 10.36
C THR A 103 -3.85 4.37 9.48
N ILE A 104 -2.92 4.57 8.56
CA ILE A 104 -2.55 3.57 7.55
C ILE A 104 -1.10 3.16 7.62
N ALA A 105 -0.80 2.03 6.99
CA ALA A 105 0.54 1.67 6.55
C ALA A 105 0.65 1.78 5.03
N PHE A 106 1.86 1.99 4.56
CA PHE A 106 2.19 2.12 3.14
C PHE A 106 3.46 1.36 2.82
N MET A 107 3.51 0.68 1.68
CA MET A 107 4.63 -0.15 1.28
C MET A 107 4.88 -0.01 -0.22
N ASN A 108 6.13 0.16 -0.61
CA ASN A 108 6.58 -0.01 -1.99
C ASN A 108 7.22 -1.40 -2.17
N LEU A 109 6.95 -2.05 -3.29
CA LEU A 109 7.61 -3.33 -3.62
C LEU A 109 9.11 -3.13 -3.84
N LYS A 110 9.51 -2.09 -4.58
CA LYS A 110 10.91 -1.71 -4.76
C LYS A 110 11.25 -0.53 -3.85
N LYS A 111 12.29 -0.67 -3.05
CA LYS A 111 12.69 0.30 -2.01
C LYS A 111 13.64 1.39 -2.51
N ILE A 112 13.87 1.49 -3.80
CA ILE A 112 14.64 2.58 -4.44
C ILE A 112 13.71 3.39 -5.33
N GLY A 113 13.98 4.70 -5.41
CA GLY A 113 13.27 5.57 -6.34
C GLY A 113 13.44 5.14 -7.79
N GLY A 114 12.39 5.30 -8.57
CA GLY A 114 12.34 5.04 -9.99
C GLY A 114 11.77 6.22 -10.77
N GLU A 115 11.54 6.00 -12.04
CA GLU A 115 10.98 6.96 -12.99
C GLU A 115 9.45 7.12 -12.81
N ALA A 116 8.88 8.11 -13.51
CA ALA A 116 7.43 8.34 -13.51
C ALA A 116 6.63 7.13 -14.02
N LYS A 117 7.25 6.26 -14.82
CA LYS A 117 6.71 4.98 -15.28
C LYS A 117 7.62 3.85 -14.81
N ALA A 118 7.14 3.04 -13.90
CA ALA A 118 7.88 1.90 -13.37
C ALA A 118 8.25 0.89 -14.49
N ASN A 119 9.44 0.31 -14.38
CA ASN A 119 9.88 -0.77 -15.23
C ASN A 119 9.34 -2.11 -14.67
N ASP A 120 8.35 -2.68 -15.34
CA ASP A 120 7.68 -3.89 -14.88
C ASP A 120 8.63 -5.09 -14.71
N ARG A 121 9.68 -5.20 -15.55
CA ARG A 121 10.69 -6.27 -15.42
C ARG A 121 11.55 -6.10 -14.16
N GLU A 122 11.89 -4.87 -13.80
CA GLU A 122 12.64 -4.59 -12.57
C GLU A 122 11.80 -4.89 -11.33
N ILE A 123 10.53 -4.46 -11.31
CA ILE A 123 9.62 -4.76 -10.19
C ILE A 123 9.46 -6.28 -10.02
N GLN A 124 9.30 -7.01 -11.13
CA GLN A 124 9.17 -8.47 -11.07
C GLN A 124 10.43 -9.13 -10.50
N LYS A 125 11.63 -8.71 -10.92
CA LYS A 125 12.91 -9.19 -10.37
C LYS A 125 13.06 -8.90 -8.87
N VAL A 126 12.64 -7.70 -8.43
CA VAL A 126 12.64 -7.35 -7.01
C VAL A 126 11.74 -8.31 -6.22
N ILE A 127 10.52 -8.56 -6.70
CA ILE A 127 9.63 -9.50 -6.04
C ILE A 127 10.25 -10.89 -5.97
N GLU A 128 10.84 -11.39 -7.04
CA GLU A 128 11.47 -12.71 -7.07
C GLU A 128 12.64 -12.85 -6.08
N ASN A 129 13.49 -11.83 -6.00
CA ASN A 129 14.72 -11.88 -5.19
C ASN A 129 14.48 -11.48 -3.72
N GLU A 130 13.51 -10.61 -3.43
CA GLU A 130 13.35 -9.96 -2.13
C GLU A 130 12.01 -10.34 -1.46
N LYS A 131 11.33 -11.34 -1.98
CA LYS A 131 10.00 -11.80 -1.59
C LYS A 131 9.85 -12.04 -0.09
N GLU A 132 10.83 -12.66 0.52
CA GLU A 132 10.76 -13.01 1.94
C GLU A 132 10.88 -11.77 2.83
N LEU A 133 11.68 -10.78 2.44
CA LEU A 133 11.76 -9.49 3.15
C LEU A 133 10.45 -8.70 3.00
N LEU A 134 9.86 -8.67 1.78
CA LEU A 134 8.55 -8.06 1.54
C LEU A 134 7.45 -8.71 2.38
N LYS A 135 7.44 -10.03 2.51
CA LYS A 135 6.47 -10.75 3.37
C LYS A 135 6.71 -10.48 4.85
N ARG A 136 7.97 -10.41 5.29
CA ARG A 136 8.31 -10.07 6.68
C ARG A 136 7.83 -8.66 7.04
N GLU A 137 7.97 -7.71 6.13
CA GLU A 137 7.43 -6.36 6.31
C GLU A 137 5.92 -6.39 6.55
N ILE A 138 5.17 -7.13 5.72
CA ILE A 138 3.72 -7.32 5.89
C ILE A 138 3.41 -8.03 7.22
N ASP A 139 4.18 -9.04 7.61
CA ASP A 139 3.99 -9.79 8.86
C ASP A 139 4.27 -8.94 10.10
N ILE A 140 5.16 -7.94 10.04
CA ILE A 140 5.38 -6.94 11.11
C ILE A 140 4.20 -5.97 11.15
N ILE A 141 3.77 -5.44 10.01
CA ILE A 141 2.64 -4.49 9.91
C ILE A 141 1.34 -5.14 10.41
N LYS A 142 1.08 -6.40 10.07
CA LYS A 142 -0.14 -7.16 10.40
C LYS A 142 -1.42 -6.45 9.96
N PRO A 143 -1.60 -6.16 8.68
CA PRO A 143 -2.81 -5.52 8.19
C PRO A 143 -4.02 -6.45 8.28
N THR A 144 -5.24 -5.90 8.30
CA THR A 144 -6.47 -6.67 8.08
C THR A 144 -6.88 -6.63 6.61
N ILE A 145 -6.67 -5.50 5.95
CA ILE A 145 -6.95 -5.29 4.53
C ILE A 145 -5.71 -4.71 3.85
N MET A 146 -5.34 -5.27 2.71
CA MET A 146 -4.31 -4.74 1.80
C MET A 146 -4.96 -4.23 0.51
N ILE A 147 -4.63 -3.01 0.10
CA ILE A 147 -4.99 -2.44 -1.19
C ILE A 147 -3.74 -2.45 -2.07
N GLY A 148 -3.64 -3.43 -2.95
CA GLY A 148 -2.57 -3.55 -3.92
C GLY A 148 -2.78 -2.62 -5.10
N SER A 149 -2.13 -1.47 -5.08
CA SER A 149 -2.21 -0.44 -6.13
C SER A 149 -1.08 -0.57 -7.15
N VAL A 150 -0.82 -1.81 -7.60
CA VAL A 150 0.32 -2.16 -8.47
C VAL A 150 -0.06 -2.39 -9.93
N GLY A 151 -1.35 -2.22 -10.26
CA GLY A 151 -1.93 -2.44 -11.59
C GLY A 151 -2.74 -3.72 -11.67
N ARG A 152 -3.92 -3.61 -12.26
CA ARG A 152 -4.98 -4.65 -12.25
C ARG A 152 -4.58 -6.00 -12.88
N LYS A 153 -3.64 -6.00 -13.80
CA LYS A 153 -3.22 -7.20 -14.56
C LYS A 153 -1.73 -7.52 -14.40
N SER A 154 -1.09 -6.97 -13.37
CA SER A 154 0.37 -7.07 -13.24
C SER A 154 0.87 -8.45 -12.81
N GLY A 155 0.03 -9.25 -12.17
CA GLY A 155 0.46 -10.51 -11.56
C GLY A 155 1.40 -10.35 -10.36
N TYR A 156 1.78 -9.13 -9.99
CA TYR A 156 2.73 -8.88 -8.90
C TYR A 156 2.26 -9.43 -7.56
N LEU A 157 0.98 -9.27 -7.25
CA LEU A 157 0.42 -9.81 -6.02
C LEU A 157 0.39 -11.33 -6.04
N ASN A 158 0.09 -11.94 -7.21
CA ASN A 158 0.17 -13.40 -7.37
C ASN A 158 1.59 -13.90 -7.14
N SER A 159 2.58 -13.22 -7.73
CA SER A 159 3.99 -13.55 -7.55
C SER A 159 4.46 -13.37 -6.12
N LEU A 160 4.07 -12.26 -5.46
CA LEU A 160 4.42 -11.96 -4.08
C LEU A 160 3.84 -12.99 -3.12
N PHE A 161 2.57 -13.32 -3.26
CA PHE A 161 1.85 -14.17 -2.31
C PHE A 161 1.83 -15.66 -2.70
N ASN A 162 2.36 -16.03 -3.88
CA ASN A 162 2.26 -17.39 -4.42
C ASN A 162 0.82 -17.89 -4.43
N THR A 163 -0.10 -17.11 -4.95
CA THR A 163 -1.51 -17.45 -4.94
C THR A 163 -2.17 -17.16 -6.28
N ASP A 164 -2.98 -18.11 -6.76
CA ASP A 164 -3.88 -17.92 -7.90
C ASP A 164 -5.33 -17.75 -7.41
N SER A 165 -5.53 -17.47 -6.12
CA SER A 165 -6.83 -17.44 -5.46
C SER A 165 -7.60 -16.13 -5.63
N PHE A 166 -7.12 -15.19 -6.45
CA PHE A 166 -7.87 -13.97 -6.75
C PHE A 166 -9.14 -14.29 -7.54
N LYS A 167 -10.23 -13.66 -7.12
CA LYS A 167 -11.56 -13.76 -7.73
C LYS A 167 -12.08 -12.38 -8.09
N ASP A 168 -12.89 -12.29 -9.11
CA ASP A 168 -13.61 -11.05 -9.39
C ASP A 168 -14.60 -10.74 -8.26
N SER A 169 -14.57 -9.51 -7.77
CA SER A 169 -15.51 -9.00 -6.75
C SER A 169 -16.95 -8.84 -7.27
N GLY A 170 -17.19 -9.01 -8.56
CA GLY A 170 -18.41 -8.63 -9.28
C GLY A 170 -18.36 -7.23 -9.87
N PHE A 171 -17.20 -6.54 -9.78
CA PHE A 171 -16.99 -5.16 -10.24
C PHE A 171 -15.72 -5.02 -11.12
N ASP A 172 -15.29 -6.11 -11.77
CA ASP A 172 -14.04 -6.15 -12.55
C ASP A 172 -12.81 -5.71 -11.71
N VAL A 173 -12.82 -6.01 -10.42
CA VAL A 173 -11.75 -5.81 -9.45
C VAL A 173 -11.48 -7.13 -8.76
N GLU A 174 -10.24 -7.59 -8.84
CA GLU A 174 -9.83 -8.84 -8.21
C GLU A 174 -9.66 -8.67 -6.70
N VAL A 175 -10.18 -9.64 -5.94
CA VAL A 175 -10.04 -9.73 -4.50
C VAL A 175 -9.54 -11.11 -4.10
N GLY A 176 -8.80 -11.20 -3.02
CA GLY A 176 -8.21 -12.46 -2.58
C GLY A 176 -7.84 -12.45 -1.13
N ARG A 177 -7.19 -13.51 -0.68
CA ARG A 177 -6.70 -13.67 0.68
C ARG A 177 -5.27 -14.20 0.69
N PHE A 178 -4.45 -13.67 1.58
CA PHE A 178 -3.16 -14.22 1.93
C PHE A 178 -3.06 -14.36 3.45
N LYS A 179 -2.89 -15.59 3.95
CA LYS A 179 -3.01 -15.89 5.39
C LYS A 179 -4.37 -15.40 5.92
N THR A 180 -4.37 -14.49 6.87
CA THR A 180 -5.55 -13.84 7.44
C THR A 180 -5.91 -12.51 6.81
N TYR A 181 -5.08 -12.02 5.87
CA TYR A 181 -5.20 -10.69 5.27
C TYR A 181 -6.09 -10.73 4.04
N LYS A 182 -7.07 -9.83 3.95
CA LYS A 182 -7.88 -9.63 2.74
C LYS A 182 -7.14 -8.70 1.78
N ILE A 183 -7.19 -8.99 0.49
CA ILE A 183 -6.48 -8.23 -0.54
C ILE A 183 -7.46 -7.73 -1.59
N ILE A 184 -7.32 -6.48 -1.98
CA ILE A 184 -8.00 -5.86 -3.13
C ILE A 184 -6.93 -5.46 -4.13
N ASN A 185 -6.94 -6.01 -5.35
CA ASN A 185 -6.07 -5.58 -6.44
C ASN A 185 -6.70 -4.38 -7.15
N PHE A 186 -6.32 -3.18 -6.74
CA PHE A 186 -7.00 -1.95 -7.12
C PHE A 186 -6.15 -1.04 -8.02
N TYR A 187 -6.72 0.07 -8.44
CA TYR A 187 -6.03 1.07 -9.24
C TYR A 187 -4.86 1.72 -8.50
N HIS A 188 -3.87 2.18 -9.25
CA HIS A 188 -2.82 3.04 -8.70
C HIS A 188 -3.41 4.42 -8.32
N PRO A 189 -3.03 5.05 -7.18
CA PRO A 189 -3.60 6.34 -6.74
C PRO A 189 -3.42 7.48 -7.75
N SER A 190 -2.38 7.43 -8.58
CA SER A 190 -2.16 8.39 -9.67
C SER A 190 -2.89 8.06 -10.96
N TYR A 191 -3.69 6.99 -11.00
CA TYR A 191 -4.42 6.64 -12.23
C TYR A 191 -5.48 7.69 -12.56
N ARG A 192 -5.60 8.00 -13.87
CA ARG A 192 -6.48 9.08 -14.35
C ARG A 192 -7.94 8.62 -14.44
N VAL A 193 -8.56 8.41 -13.28
CA VAL A 193 -10.02 8.22 -13.14
C VAL A 193 -10.59 9.31 -12.23
N PRO A 194 -11.84 9.74 -12.43
CA PRO A 194 -12.50 10.67 -11.52
C PRO A 194 -12.47 10.16 -10.07
N ARG A 195 -12.26 11.07 -9.11
CA ARG A 195 -12.16 10.74 -7.68
C ARG A 195 -13.39 9.97 -7.19
N ALA A 196 -14.57 10.48 -7.50
CA ALA A 196 -15.84 9.86 -7.10
C ALA A 196 -15.97 8.44 -7.67
N MET A 197 -15.57 8.20 -8.92
CA MET A 197 -15.67 6.86 -9.53
C MET A 197 -14.81 5.83 -8.80
N SER A 198 -13.52 6.13 -8.55
CA SER A 198 -12.65 5.18 -7.85
C SER A 198 -13.06 4.99 -6.39
N TYR A 199 -13.56 6.03 -5.74
CA TYR A 199 -14.08 5.96 -4.37
C TYR A 199 -15.32 5.07 -4.28
N THR A 200 -16.32 5.32 -5.14
CA THR A 200 -17.55 4.52 -5.21
C THR A 200 -17.27 3.06 -5.59
N LEU A 201 -16.37 2.85 -6.55
CA LEU A 201 -15.98 1.50 -6.95
C LEU A 201 -15.31 0.74 -5.79
N LEU A 202 -14.38 1.38 -5.07
CA LEU A 202 -13.77 0.75 -3.89
C LEU A 202 -14.82 0.41 -2.83
N GLY A 203 -15.79 1.29 -2.61
CA GLY A 203 -16.93 1.05 -1.72
C GLY A 203 -17.78 -0.15 -2.15
N ALA A 204 -18.07 -0.27 -3.44
CA ALA A 204 -18.81 -1.40 -3.98
C ALA A 204 -18.02 -2.72 -3.77
N VAL A 205 -16.70 -2.71 -4.01
CA VAL A 205 -15.83 -3.88 -3.81
C VAL A 205 -15.79 -4.30 -2.34
N VAL A 206 -15.51 -3.38 -1.42
CA VAL A 206 -15.42 -3.65 0.02
C VAL A 206 -16.75 -4.18 0.57
N ASN A 207 -17.87 -3.70 0.03
CA ASN A 207 -19.22 -4.11 0.41
C ASN A 207 -19.73 -5.34 -0.35
N SER A 208 -18.99 -5.86 -1.33
CA SER A 208 -19.40 -7.05 -2.08
C SER A 208 -19.47 -8.31 -1.19
N GLN A 209 -20.42 -9.19 -1.48
CA GLN A 209 -20.54 -10.46 -0.77
C GLN A 209 -19.26 -11.31 -0.91
N ILE A 210 -18.60 -11.24 -2.07
CA ILE A 210 -17.37 -11.99 -2.35
C ILE A 210 -16.25 -11.52 -1.42
N PHE A 211 -16.04 -10.19 -1.28
CA PHE A 211 -15.01 -9.66 -0.40
C PHE A 211 -15.31 -9.87 1.09
N ARG A 212 -16.56 -9.72 1.49
CA ARG A 212 -16.96 -9.97 2.89
C ARG A 212 -16.74 -11.40 3.32
N ASN A 213 -16.91 -12.36 2.43
CA ASN A 213 -16.75 -13.80 2.70
C ASN A 213 -15.29 -14.29 2.63
N LEU A 214 -14.32 -13.42 2.35
CA LEU A 214 -12.89 -13.74 2.46
C LEU A 214 -12.43 -13.87 3.97
#